data_4d86c8353e653b39c70fb13fd2210cc9
#
_entry.id   4d86c8353e653b39c70fb13fd2210cc9
#
_cell.length_a   1.000
_cell.length_b   1.000
_cell.length_c   1.000
_cell.angle_alpha   90.00
_cell.angle_beta   90.00
_cell.angle_gamma   90.00
#
_symmetry.space_group_name_H-M   'P 1'
#
loop_
_entity.id
_entity.type
_entity.pdbx_description
1 polymer ?
#
loop_
_entity_poly.entity_id
_entity_poly.type
_entity_poly.pdbx_seq_one_letter_code
_entity_poly.pdbx_strand_id
1 'polypeptide(L)'
;MGSVRRLVPSVSSVRAQIRTGEPRRCTYDDMQAVIGHRPDYTYGQFHQKSRKALEMLDYSPALMTDMYEYTMLDACLKDGTANRKCVFEIFTRHLPLGRHYGVVAGQGRILDALEHFHLDDNDLKFLSDRKVVSPETIAWLENFRFSGSIKGYREGEMFFPNSPILQVEGTFGECTLLETLLLSILNYDSAVASAASRMVSAAKDRPCMDMGGRRTN
;
A
#
# COMPACT_ATOMS: atom_id res chain seq x y z
N MET A 1 3.28 -9.43 14.53
CA MET A 1 2.62 -10.72 14.27
C MET A 1 1.24 -10.42 13.69
N GLY A 2 1.11 -10.48 12.37
CA GLY A 2 -0.15 -10.33 11.66
C GLY A 2 -1.03 -11.56 11.93
N SER A 3 -2.26 -11.35 12.37
CA SER A 3 -3.19 -12.43 12.66
C SER A 3 -3.86 -12.91 11.37
N VAL A 4 -3.57 -14.12 10.93
CA VAL A 4 -4.32 -14.82 9.88
C VAL A 4 -5.69 -15.20 10.44
N ARG A 5 -6.77 -14.57 9.97
CA ARG A 5 -8.15 -14.94 10.33
C ARG A 5 -8.91 -15.49 9.12
N ARG A 6 -9.69 -16.54 9.34
CA ARG A 6 -10.69 -17.04 8.40
C ARG A 6 -11.84 -16.03 8.27
N LEU A 7 -12.27 -15.79 7.04
CA LEU A 7 -13.35 -14.86 6.68
C LEU A 7 -14.71 -15.31 7.22
N VAL A 8 -15.44 -14.36 7.77
CA VAL A 8 -16.90 -14.39 7.94
C VAL A 8 -17.48 -13.32 7.01
N PRO A 9 -18.44 -13.64 6.14
CA PRO A 9 -18.96 -12.70 5.16
C PRO A 9 -20.13 -11.90 5.75
N SER A 10 -19.97 -10.60 5.94
CA SER A 10 -21.06 -9.64 5.82
C SER A 10 -20.52 -8.20 5.98
N VAL A 11 -20.36 -7.50 4.90
CA VAL A 11 -20.64 -6.06 4.74
C VAL A 11 -20.69 -5.80 3.24
N SER A 12 -21.76 -5.17 2.78
CA SER A 12 -21.96 -4.74 1.39
C SER A 12 -21.00 -3.59 1.06
N SER A 13 -19.75 -3.91 0.78
CA SER A 13 -18.76 -2.99 0.26
C SER A 13 -18.64 -3.19 -1.25
N VAL A 14 -18.73 -2.11 -2.01
CA VAL A 14 -18.35 -2.12 -3.43
C VAL A 14 -16.86 -2.41 -3.49
N ARG A 15 -16.51 -3.63 -3.83
CA ARG A 15 -15.12 -4.09 -3.91
C ARG A 15 -14.52 -3.64 -5.23
N ALA A 16 -13.48 -2.82 -5.22
CA ALA A 16 -12.63 -2.64 -6.38
C ALA A 16 -11.67 -3.83 -6.47
N GLN A 17 -11.74 -4.60 -7.55
CA GLN A 17 -10.80 -5.68 -7.81
C GLN A 17 -9.71 -5.15 -8.75
N ILE A 18 -8.49 -5.07 -8.26
CA ILE A 18 -7.33 -4.69 -9.06
C ILE A 18 -6.65 -5.99 -9.47
N ARG A 19 -6.63 -6.29 -10.76
CA ARG A 19 -5.83 -7.37 -11.33
C ARG A 19 -4.58 -6.74 -11.94
N THR A 20 -3.42 -7.22 -11.58
CA THR A 20 -2.18 -6.92 -12.29
C THR A 20 -2.28 -7.51 -13.69
N GLY A 21 -2.40 -6.64 -14.70
CA GLY A 21 -2.59 -7.07 -16.10
C GLY A 21 -3.28 -6.03 -16.98
N GLU A 22 -4.17 -5.21 -16.41
CA GLU A 22 -4.69 -4.00 -17.06
C GLU A 22 -4.90 -2.93 -15.99
N PRO A 23 -4.25 -1.77 -16.08
CA PRO A 23 -4.43 -0.70 -15.13
C PRO A 23 -5.81 -0.08 -15.29
N ARG A 24 -6.77 -0.40 -14.42
CA ARG A 24 -7.95 0.44 -14.24
C ARG A 24 -7.51 1.67 -13.46
N ARG A 25 -7.32 2.77 -14.16
CA ARG A 25 -7.12 4.09 -13.57
C ARG A 25 -8.30 4.39 -12.65
N CYS A 26 -8.02 4.74 -11.40
CA CYS A 26 -8.96 5.46 -10.57
C CYS A 26 -9.32 6.73 -11.34
N THR A 27 -10.58 6.93 -11.68
CA THR A 27 -10.98 8.06 -12.52
C THR A 27 -11.19 9.29 -11.65
N TYR A 28 -11.03 10.46 -12.28
CA TYR A 28 -11.28 11.77 -11.67
C TYR A 28 -12.67 11.87 -11.00
N ASP A 29 -13.67 11.19 -11.57
CA ASP A 29 -15.02 11.14 -11.02
C ASP A 29 -15.10 10.39 -9.68
N ASP A 30 -14.24 9.41 -9.47
CA ASP A 30 -14.16 8.68 -8.19
C ASP A 30 -13.65 9.59 -7.06
N MET A 31 -12.83 10.60 -7.37
CA MET A 31 -12.33 11.57 -6.38
C MET A 31 -13.22 12.78 -6.21
N GLN A 32 -13.97 13.19 -7.23
CA GLN A 32 -14.89 14.34 -7.18
C GLN A 32 -16.03 14.13 -6.18
N ALA A 33 -16.46 12.91 -5.99
CA ALA A 33 -17.49 12.59 -5.00
C ALA A 33 -17.08 12.85 -3.54
N VAL A 34 -15.77 12.92 -3.27
CA VAL A 34 -15.21 13.07 -1.92
C VAL A 34 -14.77 14.51 -1.60
N ILE A 35 -14.34 15.29 -2.60
CA ILE A 35 -13.64 16.56 -2.37
C ILE A 35 -14.53 17.80 -2.59
N GLY A 36 -15.75 17.64 -3.10
CA GLY A 36 -16.63 18.79 -3.42
C GLY A 36 -16.00 19.68 -4.52
N HIS A 37 -16.73 19.89 -5.57
CA HIS A 37 -16.34 20.61 -6.79
C HIS A 37 -15.46 21.84 -6.56
N ARG A 38 -14.22 21.82 -7.08
CA ARG A 38 -13.43 23.00 -7.40
C ARG A 38 -12.88 22.89 -8.83
N PRO A 39 -13.15 23.86 -9.72
CA PRO A 39 -12.92 23.72 -11.16
C PRO A 39 -11.49 23.88 -11.65
N ASP A 40 -10.51 24.20 -10.81
CA ASP A 40 -9.25 24.80 -11.28
C ASP A 40 -8.02 23.89 -11.17
N TYR A 41 -8.14 22.66 -10.70
CA TYR A 41 -7.04 21.69 -10.65
C TYR A 41 -7.44 20.36 -11.27
N THR A 42 -6.87 20.05 -12.42
CA THR A 42 -7.04 18.72 -13.02
C THR A 42 -6.06 17.74 -12.41
N TYR A 43 -6.57 16.67 -11.84
CA TYR A 43 -5.84 15.50 -11.30
C TYR A 43 -4.76 14.98 -12.28
N GLY A 44 -5.02 15.06 -13.59
CA GLY A 44 -4.06 14.65 -14.62
C GLY A 44 -2.73 15.42 -14.58
N GLN A 45 -2.74 16.71 -14.24
CA GLN A 45 -1.51 17.52 -14.16
C GLN A 45 -0.70 17.23 -12.90
N PHE A 46 -1.35 16.89 -11.80
CA PHE A 46 -0.67 16.49 -10.56
C PHE A 46 -0.05 15.10 -10.70
N HIS A 47 -0.77 14.15 -11.27
CA HIS A 47 -0.30 12.80 -11.53
C HIS A 47 0.88 12.79 -12.53
N GLN A 48 0.83 13.61 -13.56
CA GLN A 48 1.89 13.69 -14.56
C GLN A 48 3.19 14.30 -14.00
N LYS A 49 3.09 15.26 -13.08
CA LYS A 49 4.26 15.80 -12.36
C LYS A 49 4.82 14.83 -11.33
N SER A 50 3.97 14.13 -10.60
CA SER A 50 4.39 13.13 -9.62
C SER A 50 4.98 11.90 -10.32
N ARG A 51 4.40 11.45 -11.43
CA ARG A 51 4.94 10.38 -12.26
C ARG A 51 6.32 10.73 -12.82
N LYS A 52 6.50 11.96 -13.32
CA LYS A 52 7.78 12.43 -13.84
C LYS A 52 8.84 12.60 -12.76
N ALA A 53 8.45 12.91 -11.53
CA ALA A 53 9.36 12.96 -10.37
C ALA A 53 9.75 11.56 -9.87
N LEU A 54 8.85 10.57 -9.96
CA LEU A 54 9.14 9.17 -9.66
C LEU A 54 9.92 8.49 -10.79
N GLU A 55 9.65 8.83 -12.07
CA GLU A 55 10.43 8.40 -13.23
C GLU A 55 11.88 8.96 -13.21
N MET A 56 12.13 10.04 -12.48
CA MET A 56 13.49 10.59 -12.26
C MET A 56 14.27 9.88 -11.13
N LEU A 57 13.59 9.11 -10.30
CA LEU A 57 14.19 8.24 -9.32
C LEU A 57 13.92 6.81 -9.84
N ASP A 58 14.86 6.26 -10.57
CA ASP A 58 14.91 4.84 -10.99
C ASP A 58 15.13 3.97 -9.74
N TYR A 59 14.23 4.12 -8.74
CA TYR A 59 14.37 3.58 -7.40
C TYR A 59 13.24 2.61 -7.13
N SER A 60 13.59 1.35 -7.03
CA SER A 60 12.66 0.31 -6.60
C SER A 60 12.37 0.43 -5.09
N PRO A 61 11.12 0.28 -4.64
CA PRO A 61 10.80 0.23 -3.22
C PRO A 61 11.08 -1.12 -2.57
N ALA A 62 11.71 -2.05 -3.25
CA ALA A 62 11.86 -3.44 -2.77
C ALA A 62 12.61 -3.53 -1.45
N LEU A 63 13.65 -2.71 -1.23
CA LEU A 63 14.38 -2.67 0.05
C LEU A 63 13.71 -1.77 1.11
N MET A 64 12.55 -1.17 0.83
CA MET A 64 11.76 -0.42 1.83
C MET A 64 10.93 -1.38 2.69
N THR A 65 11.61 -2.33 3.29
CA THR A 65 11.01 -3.38 4.12
C THR A 65 11.92 -3.75 5.28
N ASP A 66 11.41 -4.47 6.26
CA ASP A 66 12.20 -4.95 7.37
C ASP A 66 13.00 -6.19 6.97
N MET A 67 14.22 -6.30 7.48
CA MET A 67 15.13 -7.42 7.14
C MET A 67 14.50 -8.79 7.45
N TYR A 68 13.63 -8.87 8.46
CA TYR A 68 13.02 -10.14 8.83
C TYR A 68 12.13 -10.73 7.72
N GLU A 69 11.57 -9.91 6.85
CA GLU A 69 10.74 -10.38 5.73
C GLU A 69 11.58 -11.16 4.72
N TYR A 70 12.79 -10.68 4.44
CA TYR A 70 13.75 -11.42 3.61
C TYR A 70 14.22 -12.73 4.25
N THR A 71 14.53 -12.71 5.53
CA THR A 71 14.96 -13.95 6.22
C THR A 71 13.81 -14.93 6.41
N MET A 72 12.58 -14.45 6.56
CA MET A 72 11.38 -15.28 6.60
C MET A 72 11.10 -15.90 5.24
N LEU A 73 11.24 -15.13 4.14
CA LEU A 73 11.16 -15.65 2.79
C LEU A 73 12.19 -16.75 2.55
N ASP A 74 13.44 -16.55 2.98
CA ASP A 74 14.53 -17.54 2.84
C ASP A 74 14.18 -18.85 3.58
N ALA A 75 13.64 -18.76 4.78
CA ALA A 75 13.18 -19.93 5.51
C ALA A 75 12.01 -20.63 4.81
N CYS A 76 11.03 -19.87 4.32
CA CYS A 76 9.85 -20.42 3.64
C CYS A 76 10.16 -21.05 2.28
N LEU A 77 11.17 -20.56 1.57
CA LEU A 77 11.64 -21.19 0.34
C LEU A 77 12.31 -22.53 0.65
N LYS A 78 13.13 -22.61 1.70
CA LYS A 78 13.80 -23.84 2.14
C LYS A 78 12.84 -24.93 2.61
N ASP A 79 11.77 -24.55 3.29
CA ASP A 79 10.77 -25.52 3.79
C ASP A 79 9.62 -25.77 2.81
N GLY A 80 9.62 -25.10 1.65
CA GLY A 80 8.62 -25.26 0.59
C GLY A 80 7.29 -24.56 0.86
N THR A 81 7.18 -23.72 1.89
CA THR A 81 5.93 -23.01 2.21
C THR A 81 5.73 -21.69 1.47
N ALA A 82 6.78 -21.13 0.86
CA ALA A 82 6.72 -19.86 0.14
C ALA A 82 5.62 -19.80 -0.94
N ASN A 83 5.34 -20.93 -1.58
CA ASN A 83 4.35 -21.04 -2.67
C ASN A 83 2.91 -21.32 -2.18
N ARG A 84 2.69 -21.43 -0.87
CA ARG A 84 1.34 -21.64 -0.31
C ARG A 84 0.49 -20.40 -0.54
N LYS A 85 -0.72 -20.58 -1.05
CA LYS A 85 -1.67 -19.48 -1.21
C LYS A 85 -2.16 -18.99 0.14
N CYS A 86 -2.19 -17.67 0.30
CA CYS A 86 -2.65 -16.99 1.50
C CYS A 86 -3.35 -15.69 1.17
N VAL A 87 -3.97 -15.11 2.19
CA VAL A 87 -4.56 -13.77 2.17
C VAL A 87 -4.00 -13.01 3.36
N PHE A 88 -3.34 -11.90 3.08
CA PHE A 88 -2.94 -10.94 4.11
C PHE A 88 -3.98 -9.83 4.17
N GLU A 89 -4.31 -9.40 5.38
CA GLU A 89 -5.27 -8.32 5.61
C GLU A 89 -4.61 -7.17 6.36
N ILE A 90 -4.76 -5.96 5.82
CA ILE A 90 -4.33 -4.74 6.49
C ILE A 90 -5.54 -4.11 7.17
N PHE A 91 -5.43 -3.89 8.47
CA PHE A 91 -6.46 -3.25 9.29
C PHE A 91 -5.83 -2.51 10.47
N THR A 92 -6.53 -1.52 10.99
CA THR A 92 -6.13 -0.86 12.23
C THR A 92 -6.72 -1.57 13.45
N ARG A 93 -5.93 -1.81 14.49
CA ARG A 93 -6.39 -2.45 15.73
C ARG A 93 -7.24 -1.51 16.57
N HIS A 94 -6.82 -0.26 16.67
CA HIS A 94 -7.50 0.82 17.38
C HIS A 94 -7.08 2.17 16.79
N LEU A 95 -7.95 3.14 16.92
CA LEU A 95 -7.68 4.50 16.51
C LEU A 95 -7.22 5.34 17.71
N PRO A 96 -6.32 6.31 17.52
CA PRO A 96 -5.79 7.10 18.62
C PRO A 96 -6.81 8.12 19.17
N LEU A 97 -6.64 8.52 20.44
CA LEU A 97 -7.32 9.65 21.05
C LEU A 97 -8.85 9.63 20.95
N GLY A 98 -9.48 8.48 21.14
CA GLY A 98 -10.94 8.34 21.11
C GLY A 98 -11.59 8.58 19.74
N ARG A 99 -10.82 8.53 18.66
CA ARG A 99 -11.34 8.58 17.29
C ARG A 99 -12.14 7.33 16.98
N HIS A 100 -13.29 7.50 16.33
CA HIS A 100 -14.20 6.40 16.03
C HIS A 100 -14.09 5.90 14.58
N TYR A 101 -13.50 6.67 13.66
CA TYR A 101 -13.29 6.30 12.27
C TYR A 101 -11.95 6.80 11.75
N GLY A 102 -11.45 6.15 10.72
CA GLY A 102 -10.37 6.61 9.87
C GLY A 102 -10.84 6.83 8.44
N VAL A 103 -9.99 7.44 7.62
CA VAL A 103 -10.20 7.65 6.19
C VAL A 103 -9.07 6.97 5.44
N VAL A 104 -9.42 6.14 4.48
CA VAL A 104 -8.45 5.41 3.65
C VAL A 104 -7.74 6.37 2.71
N ALA A 105 -6.41 6.33 2.71
CA ALA A 105 -5.59 7.02 1.73
C ALA A 105 -4.28 6.25 1.49
N GLY A 106 -3.68 6.44 0.30
CA GLY A 106 -2.43 5.79 -0.10
C GLY A 106 -2.60 4.67 -1.12
N GLN A 107 -3.81 4.36 -1.55
CA GLN A 107 -4.06 3.30 -2.52
C GLN A 107 -3.34 3.56 -3.86
N GLY A 108 -3.36 4.80 -4.35
CA GLY A 108 -2.64 5.18 -5.57
C GLY A 108 -1.14 4.96 -5.44
N ARG A 109 -0.55 5.36 -4.32
CA ARG A 109 0.89 5.14 -4.03
C ARG A 109 1.25 3.66 -3.94
N ILE A 110 0.35 2.84 -3.39
CA ILE A 110 0.53 1.38 -3.35
C ILE A 110 0.63 0.82 -4.77
N LEU A 111 -0.27 1.23 -5.66
CA LEU A 111 -0.25 0.76 -7.05
C LEU A 111 1.03 1.17 -7.77
N ASP A 112 1.41 2.43 -7.63
CA ASP A 112 2.67 2.93 -8.20
C ASP A 112 3.89 2.17 -7.63
N ALA A 113 3.90 1.91 -6.32
CA ALA A 113 4.98 1.15 -5.68
C ALA A 113 5.04 -0.31 -6.17
N LEU A 114 3.90 -0.96 -6.37
CA LEU A 114 3.85 -2.34 -6.88
C LEU A 114 4.27 -2.44 -8.35
N GLU A 115 3.92 -1.46 -9.18
CA GLU A 115 4.38 -1.40 -10.58
C GLU A 115 5.91 -1.34 -10.68
N HIS A 116 6.57 -0.67 -9.71
CA HIS A 116 8.02 -0.49 -9.66
C HIS A 116 8.72 -1.48 -8.71
N PHE A 117 7.98 -2.40 -8.10
CA PHE A 117 8.55 -3.36 -7.15
C PHE A 117 9.35 -4.45 -7.86
N HIS A 118 10.66 -4.29 -7.87
CA HIS A 118 11.63 -5.29 -8.35
C HIS A 118 12.94 -5.11 -7.59
N LEU A 119 13.76 -6.13 -7.55
CA LEU A 119 15.11 -6.00 -7.04
C LEU A 119 16.07 -5.82 -8.24
N ASP A 120 16.87 -4.78 -8.21
CA ASP A 120 17.92 -4.54 -9.19
C ASP A 120 19.22 -5.29 -8.82
N ASP A 121 20.22 -5.22 -9.69
CA ASP A 121 21.51 -5.90 -9.46
C ASP A 121 22.22 -5.41 -8.18
N ASN A 122 22.04 -4.14 -7.80
CA ASN A 122 22.63 -3.58 -6.59
C ASN A 122 21.93 -4.08 -5.34
N ASP A 123 20.59 -4.18 -5.38
CA ASP A 123 19.78 -4.75 -4.31
C ASP A 123 20.15 -6.21 -4.05
N LEU A 124 20.20 -7.01 -5.12
CA LEU A 124 20.56 -8.43 -5.06
C LEU A 124 22.00 -8.60 -4.55
N LYS A 125 22.91 -7.78 -5.05
CA LYS A 125 24.29 -7.78 -4.60
C LYS A 125 24.40 -7.40 -3.12
N PHE A 126 23.67 -6.39 -2.67
CA PHE A 126 23.65 -6.01 -1.25
C PHE A 126 23.18 -7.16 -0.36
N LEU A 127 22.08 -7.81 -0.71
CA LEU A 127 21.53 -8.94 0.05
C LEU A 127 22.53 -10.12 0.08
N SER A 128 23.19 -10.39 -1.04
CA SER A 128 24.20 -11.46 -1.17
C SER A 128 25.48 -11.15 -0.38
N ASP A 129 26.06 -9.97 -0.54
CA ASP A 129 27.31 -9.57 0.12
C ASP A 129 27.15 -9.55 1.65
N ARG A 130 25.95 -9.15 2.13
CA ARG A 130 25.61 -9.15 3.56
C ARG A 130 25.14 -10.50 4.07
N LYS A 131 25.01 -11.49 3.19
CA LYS A 131 24.53 -12.83 3.54
C LYS A 131 23.17 -12.79 4.27
N VAL A 132 22.28 -11.90 3.84
CA VAL A 132 20.95 -11.76 4.42
C VAL A 132 20.12 -12.99 4.10
N VAL A 133 20.25 -13.51 2.89
CA VAL A 133 19.52 -14.68 2.37
C VAL A 133 20.46 -15.62 1.63
N SER A 134 20.00 -16.84 1.38
CA SER A 134 20.74 -17.86 0.62
C SER A 134 20.82 -17.55 -0.89
N PRO A 135 21.77 -18.17 -1.61
CA PRO A 135 21.86 -18.01 -3.06
C PRO A 135 20.59 -18.42 -3.81
N GLU A 136 19.88 -19.43 -3.31
CA GLU A 136 18.59 -19.88 -3.86
C GLU A 136 17.52 -18.80 -3.77
N THR A 137 17.50 -18.07 -2.64
CA THR A 137 16.59 -16.95 -2.44
C THR A 137 16.97 -15.76 -3.32
N ILE A 138 18.26 -15.48 -3.52
CA ILE A 138 18.71 -14.45 -4.47
C ILE A 138 18.19 -14.78 -5.89
N ALA A 139 18.32 -16.01 -6.36
CA ALA A 139 17.83 -16.43 -7.68
C ALA A 139 16.28 -16.31 -7.79
N TRP A 140 15.57 -16.53 -6.72
CA TRP A 140 14.11 -16.34 -6.68
C TRP A 140 13.75 -14.84 -6.73
N LEU A 141 14.45 -13.99 -5.99
CA LEU A 141 14.23 -12.54 -5.94
C LEU A 141 14.55 -11.84 -7.26
N GLU A 142 15.54 -12.29 -8.01
CA GLU A 142 15.92 -11.79 -9.34
C GLU A 142 14.72 -11.79 -10.31
N ASN A 143 13.91 -12.83 -10.23
CA ASN A 143 12.75 -13.03 -11.10
C ASN A 143 11.43 -12.62 -10.44
N PHE A 144 11.49 -12.02 -9.26
CA PHE A 144 10.28 -11.68 -8.51
C PHE A 144 9.42 -10.67 -9.26
N ARG A 145 8.14 -11.01 -9.38
CA ARG A 145 7.06 -10.10 -9.78
C ARG A 145 5.81 -10.53 -9.04
N PHE A 146 5.12 -9.58 -8.45
CA PHE A 146 3.86 -9.88 -7.77
C PHE A 146 2.82 -10.38 -8.76
N SER A 147 2.31 -11.57 -8.54
CA SER A 147 1.34 -12.25 -9.41
C SER A 147 -0.05 -12.37 -8.80
N GLY A 148 -0.20 -11.91 -7.56
CA GLY A 148 -1.43 -12.00 -6.80
C GLY A 148 -2.50 -10.97 -7.17
N SER A 149 -3.45 -10.77 -6.29
CA SER A 149 -4.48 -9.74 -6.42
C SER A 149 -4.63 -8.92 -5.15
N ILE A 150 -4.97 -7.64 -5.30
CA ILE A 150 -5.23 -6.72 -4.20
C ILE A 150 -6.68 -6.24 -4.28
N LYS A 151 -7.36 -6.27 -3.14
CA LYS A 151 -8.73 -5.80 -2.97
C LYS A 151 -8.77 -4.88 -1.75
N GLY A 152 -9.44 -3.75 -1.86
CA GLY A 152 -9.51 -2.83 -0.73
C GLY A 152 -10.60 -1.79 -0.86
N TYR A 153 -10.68 -0.95 0.15
CA TYR A 153 -11.53 0.23 0.16
C TYR A 153 -10.99 1.25 -0.84
N ARG A 154 -11.85 2.12 -1.32
CA ARG A 154 -11.44 3.23 -2.19
C ARG A 154 -10.80 4.35 -1.38
N GLU A 155 -9.99 5.16 -2.06
CA GLU A 155 -9.50 6.42 -1.49
C GLU A 155 -10.67 7.25 -0.95
N GLY A 156 -10.53 7.77 0.26
CA GLY A 156 -11.53 8.60 0.92
C GLY A 156 -12.66 7.85 1.63
N GLU A 157 -12.76 6.53 1.50
CA GLU A 157 -13.75 5.75 2.24
C GLU A 157 -13.42 5.72 3.74
N MET A 158 -14.46 5.72 4.57
CA MET A 158 -14.31 5.61 6.02
C MET A 158 -14.11 4.15 6.42
N PHE A 159 -13.20 3.92 7.35
CA PHE A 159 -12.99 2.63 7.98
C PHE A 159 -13.09 2.69 9.50
N PHE A 160 -13.35 1.54 10.11
CA PHE A 160 -13.42 1.37 11.56
C PHE A 160 -12.33 0.40 12.03
N PRO A 161 -11.98 0.41 13.33
CA PRO A 161 -11.05 -0.57 13.88
C PRO A 161 -11.46 -2.00 13.55
N ASN A 162 -10.48 -2.84 13.24
CA ASN A 162 -10.63 -4.24 12.84
C ASN A 162 -11.37 -4.48 11.50
N SER A 163 -11.70 -3.41 10.73
CA SER A 163 -12.16 -3.59 9.35
C SER A 163 -10.96 -3.81 8.43
N PRO A 164 -10.93 -4.88 7.61
CA PRO A 164 -9.91 -5.07 6.58
C PRO A 164 -10.04 -3.97 5.53
N ILE A 165 -9.08 -3.06 5.47
CA ILE A 165 -9.06 -1.96 4.48
C ILE A 165 -8.35 -2.35 3.19
N LEU A 166 -7.46 -3.34 3.26
CA LEU A 166 -6.78 -3.93 2.12
C LEU A 166 -6.60 -5.43 2.35
N GLN A 167 -6.83 -6.23 1.31
CA GLN A 167 -6.56 -7.66 1.27
C GLN A 167 -5.59 -7.94 0.13
N VAL A 168 -4.53 -8.68 0.41
CA VAL A 168 -3.54 -9.14 -0.57
C VAL A 168 -3.65 -10.65 -0.67
N GLU A 169 -4.09 -11.13 -1.82
CA GLU A 169 -4.16 -12.56 -2.14
C GLU A 169 -2.96 -12.93 -3.03
N GLY A 170 -2.15 -13.87 -2.60
CA GLY A 170 -0.96 -14.31 -3.33
C GLY A 170 -0.34 -15.54 -2.73
N THR A 171 0.90 -15.82 -3.06
CA THR A 171 1.71 -16.79 -2.34
C THR A 171 2.23 -16.19 -1.03
N PHE A 172 2.58 -17.02 -0.07
CA PHE A 172 3.08 -16.55 1.22
C PHE A 172 4.35 -15.71 1.07
N GLY A 173 5.27 -16.13 0.20
CA GLY A 173 6.49 -15.38 -0.09
C GLY A 173 6.22 -14.00 -0.70
N GLU A 174 5.29 -13.91 -1.66
CA GLU A 174 4.88 -12.64 -2.26
C GLU A 174 4.27 -11.69 -1.22
N CYS A 175 3.32 -12.19 -0.44
CA CYS A 175 2.62 -11.38 0.57
C CYS A 175 3.57 -10.89 1.67
N THR A 176 4.53 -11.73 2.09
CA THR A 176 5.53 -11.38 3.10
C THR A 176 6.41 -10.21 2.64
N LEU A 177 6.90 -10.22 1.41
CA LEU A 177 7.74 -9.13 0.90
C LEU A 177 7.01 -7.79 0.79
N LEU A 178 5.71 -7.80 0.62
CA LEU A 178 4.91 -6.59 0.44
C LEU A 178 4.40 -6.01 1.76
N GLU A 179 4.46 -6.75 2.86
CA GLU A 179 3.81 -6.39 4.13
C GLU A 179 4.21 -5.00 4.61
N THR A 180 5.48 -4.77 4.88
CA THR A 180 5.96 -3.50 5.45
C THR A 180 5.73 -2.32 4.50
N LEU A 181 5.97 -2.49 3.20
CA LEU A 181 5.74 -1.44 2.21
C LEU A 181 4.28 -0.96 2.22
N LEU A 182 3.34 -1.90 2.14
CA LEU A 182 1.91 -1.60 2.11
C LEU A 182 1.44 -0.97 3.43
N LEU A 183 1.90 -1.51 4.56
CA LEU A 183 1.59 -0.98 5.89
C LEU A 183 2.11 0.44 6.06
N SER A 184 3.34 0.73 5.64
CA SER A 184 3.95 2.06 5.81
C SER A 184 3.19 3.13 5.03
N ILE A 185 2.81 2.84 3.78
CA ILE A 185 2.05 3.76 2.92
C ILE A 185 0.67 4.01 3.52
N LEU A 186 -0.11 2.95 3.77
CA LEU A 186 -1.48 3.10 4.28
C LEU A 186 -1.54 3.74 5.66
N ASN A 187 -0.62 3.41 6.54
CA ASN A 187 -0.60 3.98 7.89
C ASN A 187 -0.38 5.49 7.85
N TYR A 188 0.60 5.94 7.09
CA TYR A 188 0.92 7.37 7.03
C TYR A 188 -0.17 8.17 6.31
N ASP A 189 -0.52 7.78 5.10
CA ASP A 189 -1.47 8.50 4.28
C ASP A 189 -2.87 8.53 4.92
N SER A 190 -3.32 7.39 5.46
CA SER A 190 -4.61 7.32 6.16
C SER A 190 -4.62 8.10 7.48
N ALA A 191 -3.50 8.18 8.19
CA ALA A 191 -3.40 9.00 9.40
C ALA A 191 -3.57 10.49 9.08
N VAL A 192 -2.90 10.96 8.02
CA VAL A 192 -3.01 12.35 7.52
C VAL A 192 -4.44 12.64 7.03
N ALA A 193 -4.98 11.80 6.16
CA ALA A 193 -6.34 11.95 5.65
C ALA A 193 -7.38 11.93 6.77
N SER A 194 -7.23 11.05 7.74
CA SER A 194 -8.11 10.96 8.91
C SER A 194 -8.05 12.22 9.81
N ALA A 195 -6.89 12.84 9.92
CA ALA A 195 -6.76 14.11 10.63
C ALA A 195 -7.40 15.25 9.84
N ALA A 196 -7.08 15.34 8.54
CA ALA A 196 -7.58 16.36 7.61
C ALA A 196 -9.12 16.34 7.54
N SER A 197 -9.74 15.17 7.46
CA SER A 197 -11.20 15.03 7.41
C SER A 197 -11.91 15.72 8.59
N ARG A 198 -11.33 15.63 9.78
CA ARG A 198 -11.87 16.28 10.99
C ARG A 198 -11.68 17.78 10.96
N MET A 199 -10.53 18.24 10.49
CA MET A 199 -10.24 19.68 10.34
C MET A 199 -11.20 20.31 9.34
N VAL A 200 -11.42 19.68 8.19
CA VAL A 200 -12.35 20.14 7.15
C VAL A 200 -13.79 20.16 7.69
N SER A 201 -14.20 19.09 8.39
CA SER A 201 -15.54 19.05 9.01
C SER A 201 -15.75 20.16 10.03
N ALA A 202 -14.76 20.47 10.84
CA ALA A 202 -14.82 21.55 11.82
C ALA A 202 -14.78 22.94 11.17
N ALA A 203 -14.05 23.08 10.06
CA ALA A 203 -13.94 24.33 9.32
C ALA A 203 -15.24 24.71 8.59
N LYS A 204 -16.11 23.74 8.30
CA LYS A 204 -17.31 23.92 7.48
C LYS A 204 -16.97 24.52 6.11
N ASP A 205 -17.49 25.72 5.81
CA ASP A 205 -17.27 26.40 4.53
C ASP A 205 -15.96 27.20 4.47
N ARG A 206 -15.18 27.21 5.54
CA ARG A 206 -13.89 27.93 5.58
C ARG A 206 -12.79 27.08 4.93
N PRO A 207 -11.92 27.69 4.11
CA PRO A 207 -10.83 26.94 3.50
C PRO A 207 -9.81 26.46 4.56
N CYS A 208 -9.34 25.23 4.39
CA CYS A 208 -8.22 24.69 5.12
C CYS A 208 -6.98 24.72 4.24
N MET A 209 -5.88 25.24 4.75
CA MET A 209 -4.59 25.24 4.09
C MET A 209 -3.59 24.43 4.92
N ASP A 210 -2.95 23.45 4.30
CA ASP A 210 -1.83 22.73 4.90
C ASP A 210 -0.50 23.40 4.51
N MET A 211 0.32 23.68 5.52
CA MET A 211 1.67 24.21 5.38
C MET A 211 2.72 23.20 5.88
N GLY A 212 2.40 21.92 5.83
CA GLY A 212 3.15 20.81 6.38
C GLY A 212 4.28 20.27 5.50
N GLY A 213 4.56 20.85 4.32
CA GLY A 213 5.52 20.33 3.36
C GLY A 213 6.95 20.07 3.87
N ARG A 214 7.31 20.65 5.01
CA ARG A 214 8.59 20.37 5.69
C ARG A 214 8.55 19.13 6.60
N ARG A 215 7.40 18.51 6.77
CA ARG A 215 7.14 17.39 7.70
C ARG A 215 6.53 16.18 7.01
N THR A 216 6.44 16.24 5.69
CA THR A 216 5.92 15.15 4.86
C THR A 216 7.02 14.62 3.95
N ASN A 217 6.94 13.37 3.60
CA ASN A 217 7.85 12.69 2.68
C ASN A 217 7.54 13.08 1.23
#